data_66b63042a1171fe76f73c39fb82cc097
#
_entry.id   66b63042a1171fe76f73c39fb82cc097
#
_cell.length_a   1.000
_cell.length_b   1.000
_cell.length_c   1.000
_cell.angle_alpha   90.00
_cell.angle_beta   90.00
_cell.angle_gamma   90.00
#
_symmetry.space_group_name_H-M   'P 1'
#
loop_
_entity.id
_entity.type
_entity.pdbx_description
1 polymer ?
#
loop_
_entity_poly.entity_id
_entity_poly.type
_entity_poly.pdbx_seq_one_letter_code
_entity_poly.pdbx_strand_id
1 'polypeptide(L)'
;MSNVSQALTIHQPKACSLSENFTWTLVGNAVYSGGQWATLVLLAKLTRPELVGQYALGVAIVLPVLMFAGLQLRSVVTTDVQEQIHFGDYLGFRLLSTGLALMIIFAIALASGYRWQLRAVILMVGLAQAIEVISDIYYARLQLKERLDRVSKSMITRTLLSALGLSVGVYFGHSLLWGIAGIVLARATVLAGYDIRSHTHDLDAQSEGFFRNEALKPRWDLRVQRELLWLGLPLGIITVLLSLSSSIPRYFIEHALGERALGIFSAIAFMFAAGFMAIVSLGQSAFTRLAGSYAAGNLAEFRSVLGKLLAIGGAFGICGIVAARVAGREILTILFRPEYAEHTDLLVTIMVAAAIQYLAVPMGSAATAARFFKPQVPLLATVVVTASIVSYWLIPAYGLLGAGFAIVVTSVVLLIGEMILLWWVLKHMHPRSETTATSPTSKLFQGSGDGSTGRLA
;
A
#
# COMPACT_ATOMS: atom_id res chain seq x y z
N MET A 1 -24.14 4.48 54.82
CA MET A 1 -22.96 4.59 53.93
C MET A 1 -22.94 3.43 52.96
N SER A 2 -23.91 3.39 52.03
CA SER A 2 -24.03 2.31 51.03
C SER A 2 -24.78 2.78 49.79
N ASN A 3 -24.38 3.86 49.12
CA ASN A 3 -25.04 4.33 47.87
C ASN A 3 -24.15 5.26 47.03
N VAL A 4 -22.83 5.00 46.94
CA VAL A 4 -21.93 5.79 46.06
C VAL A 4 -21.21 4.89 45.03
N SER A 5 -21.49 3.58 44.96
CA SER A 5 -20.72 2.65 44.12
C SER A 5 -21.43 2.26 42.80
N GLN A 6 -22.43 3.01 42.32
CA GLN A 6 -23.24 2.62 41.14
C GLN A 6 -23.28 3.66 40.00
N ALA A 7 -22.31 4.55 39.88
CA ALA A 7 -22.41 5.57 38.83
C ALA A 7 -21.07 5.83 38.12
N LEU A 8 -20.41 4.80 37.61
CA LEU A 8 -19.31 4.97 36.60
C LEU A 8 -19.21 3.70 35.74
N THR A 9 -20.31 3.27 35.15
CA THR A 9 -20.25 2.49 33.93
C THR A 9 -19.90 3.45 32.80
N ILE A 10 -18.59 3.75 32.65
CA ILE A 10 -18.07 4.41 31.47
C ILE A 10 -18.42 3.50 30.28
N HIS A 11 -19.31 3.96 29.44
CA HIS A 11 -19.66 3.33 28.17
C HIS A 11 -18.38 3.35 27.31
N GLN A 12 -17.52 2.34 27.46
CA GLN A 12 -16.45 2.10 26.50
C GLN A 12 -17.12 1.83 25.15
N PRO A 13 -16.85 2.60 24.11
CA PRO A 13 -17.38 2.32 22.79
C PRO A 13 -16.97 0.90 22.42
N LYS A 14 -17.94 0.05 22.18
CA LYS A 14 -17.81 -1.38 21.92
C LYS A 14 -16.78 -1.56 20.78
N ALA A 15 -15.59 -2.07 21.10
CA ALA A 15 -14.63 -2.46 20.09
C ALA A 15 -15.32 -3.47 19.14
N CYS A 16 -15.16 -3.27 17.84
CA CYS A 16 -15.68 -4.22 16.86
C CYS A 16 -15.06 -5.60 17.10
N SER A 17 -15.82 -6.67 16.90
CA SER A 17 -15.27 -8.02 17.00
C SER A 17 -14.17 -8.20 15.94
N LEU A 18 -13.21 -9.09 16.17
CA LEU A 18 -12.13 -9.39 15.22
C LEU A 18 -12.69 -9.78 13.84
N SER A 19 -13.80 -10.53 13.80
CA SER A 19 -14.50 -10.92 12.59
C SER A 19 -15.11 -9.72 11.84
N GLU A 20 -15.74 -8.79 12.56
CA GLU A 20 -16.30 -7.57 11.98
C GLU A 20 -15.20 -6.67 11.40
N ASN A 21 -14.10 -6.49 12.14
CA ASN A 21 -12.95 -5.72 11.68
C ASN A 21 -12.34 -6.33 10.42
N PHE A 22 -12.22 -7.65 10.35
CA PHE A 22 -11.73 -8.37 9.16
C PHE A 22 -12.66 -8.14 7.96
N THR A 23 -13.97 -8.29 8.15
CA THR A 23 -14.97 -8.09 7.08
C THR A 23 -14.94 -6.66 6.56
N TRP A 24 -14.94 -5.66 7.45
CA TRP A 24 -14.84 -4.26 7.06
C TRP A 24 -13.55 -3.95 6.30
N THR A 25 -12.42 -4.46 6.77
CA THR A 25 -11.12 -4.28 6.08
C THR A 25 -11.14 -4.87 4.68
N LEU A 26 -11.69 -6.08 4.52
CA LEU A 26 -11.80 -6.75 3.22
C LEU A 26 -12.67 -5.94 2.26
N VAL A 27 -13.86 -5.53 2.70
CA VAL A 27 -14.79 -4.74 1.87
C VAL A 27 -14.20 -3.36 1.55
N GLY A 28 -13.63 -2.68 2.54
CA GLY A 28 -12.99 -1.37 2.35
C GLY A 28 -11.86 -1.41 1.31
N ASN A 29 -10.96 -2.37 1.44
CA ASN A 29 -9.85 -2.55 0.49
C ASN A 29 -10.32 -2.97 -0.91
N ALA A 30 -11.34 -3.85 -1.00
CA ALA A 30 -11.90 -4.26 -2.28
C ALA A 30 -12.55 -3.08 -3.02
N VAL A 31 -13.36 -2.27 -2.33
CA VAL A 31 -13.99 -1.08 -2.91
C VAL A 31 -12.94 -0.03 -3.27
N TYR A 32 -11.94 0.19 -2.41
CA TYR A 32 -10.85 1.12 -2.71
C TYR A 32 -10.07 0.71 -3.96
N SER A 33 -9.64 -0.55 -4.06
CA SER A 33 -8.91 -1.07 -5.20
C SER A 33 -9.76 -1.07 -6.48
N GLY A 34 -11.03 -1.48 -6.35
CA GLY A 34 -12.01 -1.42 -7.44
C GLY A 34 -12.26 0.01 -7.91
N GLY A 35 -12.27 0.98 -6.99
CA GLY A 35 -12.44 2.39 -7.31
C GLY A 35 -11.23 3.02 -8.00
N GLN A 36 -10.02 2.63 -7.63
CA GLN A 36 -8.82 3.04 -8.36
C GLN A 36 -8.88 2.54 -9.80
N TRP A 37 -9.30 1.29 -10.00
CA TRP A 37 -9.52 0.72 -11.32
C TRP A 37 -10.66 1.45 -12.07
N ALA A 38 -11.79 1.66 -11.41
CA ALA A 38 -12.93 2.35 -11.98
C ALA A 38 -12.58 3.78 -12.43
N THR A 39 -11.73 4.48 -11.70
CA THR A 39 -11.25 5.83 -12.05
C THR A 39 -10.59 5.85 -13.43
N LEU A 40 -9.70 4.89 -13.72
CA LEU A 40 -9.06 4.80 -15.03
C LEU A 40 -10.02 4.33 -16.12
N VAL A 41 -10.91 3.37 -15.83
CA VAL A 41 -11.94 2.93 -16.76
C VAL A 41 -12.90 4.07 -17.13
N LEU A 42 -13.38 4.81 -16.12
CA LEU A 42 -14.24 5.97 -16.34
C LEU A 42 -13.52 7.03 -17.17
N LEU A 43 -12.27 7.32 -16.85
CA LEU A 43 -11.50 8.30 -17.61
C LEU A 43 -11.30 7.85 -19.06
N ALA A 44 -10.95 6.58 -19.29
CA ALA A 44 -10.78 6.03 -20.64
C ALA A 44 -12.09 5.98 -21.45
N LYS A 45 -13.24 5.78 -20.79
CA LYS A 45 -14.56 5.80 -21.45
C LYS A 45 -15.06 7.22 -21.72
N LEU A 46 -14.83 8.15 -20.80
CA LEU A 46 -15.35 9.52 -20.89
C LEU A 46 -14.43 10.44 -21.70
N THR A 47 -13.15 10.11 -21.84
CA THR A 47 -12.15 10.99 -22.45
C THR A 47 -11.37 10.30 -23.58
N ARG A 48 -10.44 11.04 -24.18
CA ARG A 48 -9.49 10.53 -25.17
C ARG A 48 -8.27 9.90 -24.48
N PRO A 49 -7.55 8.97 -25.14
CA PRO A 49 -6.35 8.35 -24.55
C PRO A 49 -5.28 9.33 -24.12
N GLU A 50 -5.16 10.47 -24.80
CA GLU A 50 -4.19 11.52 -24.43
C GLU A 50 -4.44 12.04 -23.01
N LEU A 51 -5.70 12.25 -22.62
CA LEU A 51 -6.07 12.73 -21.29
C LEU A 51 -5.84 11.64 -20.21
N VAL A 52 -6.06 10.39 -20.59
CA VAL A 52 -5.68 9.24 -19.71
C VAL A 52 -4.17 9.21 -19.50
N GLY A 53 -3.39 9.48 -20.55
CA GLY A 53 -1.93 9.58 -20.50
C GLY A 53 -1.45 10.72 -19.60
N GLN A 54 -2.04 11.91 -19.74
CA GLN A 54 -1.73 13.06 -18.87
C GLN A 54 -2.00 12.75 -17.39
N TYR A 55 -3.12 12.11 -17.08
CA TYR A 55 -3.44 11.69 -15.71
C TYR A 55 -2.44 10.64 -15.20
N ALA A 56 -2.14 9.64 -16.03
CA ALA A 56 -1.21 8.57 -15.68
C ALA A 56 0.23 9.08 -15.47
N LEU A 57 0.66 10.07 -16.25
CA LEU A 57 1.95 10.74 -16.07
C LEU A 57 1.95 11.54 -14.76
N GLY A 58 0.89 12.30 -14.50
CA GLY A 58 0.73 13.01 -13.24
C GLY A 58 0.86 12.08 -12.04
N VAL A 59 0.17 10.94 -12.06
CA VAL A 59 0.28 9.90 -11.02
C VAL A 59 1.70 9.32 -10.95
N ALA A 60 2.33 9.03 -12.08
CA ALA A 60 3.68 8.46 -12.13
C ALA A 60 4.75 9.39 -11.54
N ILE A 61 4.60 10.72 -11.71
CA ILE A 61 5.52 11.71 -11.12
C ILE A 61 5.23 11.91 -9.63
N VAL A 62 3.96 11.99 -9.25
CA VAL A 62 3.52 12.36 -7.90
C VAL A 62 3.74 11.24 -6.90
N LEU A 63 3.41 9.98 -7.28
CA LEU A 63 3.45 8.86 -6.34
C LEU A 63 4.84 8.59 -5.74
N PRO A 64 5.94 8.52 -6.49
CA PRO A 64 7.26 8.28 -5.89
C PRO A 64 7.64 9.35 -4.86
N VAL A 65 7.33 10.62 -5.13
CA VAL A 65 7.66 11.73 -4.23
C VAL A 65 6.84 11.64 -2.94
N LEU A 66 5.54 11.40 -3.04
CA LEU A 66 4.67 11.28 -1.86
C LEU A 66 4.92 9.99 -1.07
N MET A 67 5.24 8.88 -1.75
CA MET A 67 5.60 7.61 -1.07
C MET A 67 6.88 7.76 -0.26
N PHE A 68 7.90 8.44 -0.83
CA PHE A 68 9.12 8.76 -0.08
C PHE A 68 8.82 9.66 1.11
N ALA A 69 8.14 10.79 0.90
CA ALA A 69 7.77 11.73 1.96
C ALA A 69 6.89 11.11 3.04
N GLY A 70 6.10 10.11 2.66
CA GLY A 70 5.21 9.37 3.56
C GLY A 70 5.94 8.50 4.58
N LEU A 71 7.19 8.05 4.29
CA LEU A 71 8.07 7.25 5.14
C LEU A 71 7.38 6.06 5.83
N GLN A 72 6.32 5.50 5.22
CA GLN A 72 5.49 4.44 5.84
C GLN A 72 5.01 4.80 7.27
N LEU A 73 4.74 6.08 7.53
CA LEU A 73 4.38 6.59 8.85
C LEU A 73 3.18 5.86 9.47
N ARG A 74 2.25 5.38 8.63
CA ARG A 74 1.14 4.53 9.07
C ARG A 74 1.63 3.28 9.82
N SER A 75 2.66 2.61 9.30
CA SER A 75 3.23 1.43 9.96
C SER A 75 3.89 1.79 11.29
N VAL A 76 4.56 2.95 11.35
CA VAL A 76 5.19 3.45 12.58
C VAL A 76 4.12 3.72 13.65
N VAL A 77 3.06 4.45 13.30
CA VAL A 77 1.94 4.74 14.23
C VAL A 77 1.28 3.45 14.72
N THR A 78 1.00 2.50 13.84
CA THR A 78 0.30 1.26 14.22
C THR A 78 1.14 0.32 15.09
N THR A 79 2.45 0.51 15.12
CA THR A 79 3.37 -0.24 16.00
C THR A 79 3.66 0.45 17.32
N ASP A 80 3.30 1.72 17.48
CA ASP A 80 3.45 2.50 18.72
C ASP A 80 2.27 2.24 19.68
N VAL A 81 2.13 0.99 20.12
CA VAL A 81 1.04 0.55 21.00
C VAL A 81 1.05 1.25 22.37
N GLN A 82 2.24 1.70 22.81
CA GLN A 82 2.41 2.39 24.10
C GLN A 82 2.17 3.91 24.01
N GLU A 83 1.80 4.41 22.82
CA GLU A 83 1.59 5.84 22.53
C GLU A 83 2.75 6.72 23.06
N GLN A 84 4.01 6.28 22.85
CA GLN A 84 5.20 6.99 23.30
C GLN A 84 5.33 8.35 22.61
N ILE A 85 4.84 8.47 21.38
CA ILE A 85 4.83 9.70 20.60
C ILE A 85 3.39 10.22 20.51
N HIS A 86 3.17 11.49 20.79
CA HIS A 86 1.86 12.10 20.68
C HIS A 86 1.35 12.15 19.23
N PHE A 87 0.07 11.94 19.02
CA PHE A 87 -0.52 12.00 17.66
C PHE A 87 -0.28 13.34 16.98
N GLY A 88 -0.25 14.44 17.71
CA GLY A 88 0.08 15.77 17.17
C GLY A 88 1.46 15.84 16.51
N ASP A 89 2.43 15.08 17.00
CA ASP A 89 3.79 15.03 16.42
C ASP A 89 3.79 14.25 15.11
N TYR A 90 3.06 13.12 15.04
CA TYR A 90 2.84 12.39 13.80
C TYR A 90 2.10 13.23 12.75
N LEU A 91 1.08 13.98 13.18
CA LEU A 91 0.32 14.87 12.29
C LEU A 91 1.21 16.04 11.80
N GLY A 92 1.99 16.65 12.70
CA GLY A 92 2.96 17.69 12.35
C GLY A 92 3.96 17.19 11.32
N PHE A 93 4.56 16.02 11.55
CA PHE A 93 5.48 15.39 10.59
C PHE A 93 4.80 15.12 9.24
N ARG A 94 3.59 14.57 9.23
CA ARG A 94 2.83 14.30 8.00
C ARG A 94 2.56 15.57 7.20
N LEU A 95 2.15 16.65 7.85
CA LEU A 95 1.90 17.93 7.18
C LEU A 95 3.18 18.53 6.61
N LEU A 96 4.28 18.52 7.38
CA LEU A 96 5.58 19.01 6.93
C LEU A 96 6.11 18.22 5.73
N SER A 97 6.14 16.91 5.84
CA SER A 97 6.64 16.03 4.77
C SER A 97 5.77 16.11 3.51
N THR A 98 4.45 16.20 3.66
CA THR A 98 3.51 16.37 2.54
C THR A 98 3.68 17.75 1.89
N GLY A 99 3.84 18.81 2.67
CA GLY A 99 4.13 20.16 2.17
C GLY A 99 5.44 20.21 1.38
N LEU A 100 6.50 19.59 1.91
CA LEU A 100 7.79 19.48 1.21
C LEU A 100 7.64 18.66 -0.09
N ALA A 101 6.89 17.57 -0.07
CA ALA A 101 6.60 16.78 -1.27
C ALA A 101 5.87 17.61 -2.34
N LEU A 102 4.87 18.40 -1.95
CA LEU A 102 4.17 19.29 -2.88
C LEU A 102 5.10 20.37 -3.47
N MET A 103 6.03 20.92 -2.67
CA MET A 103 7.04 21.85 -3.19
C MET A 103 7.98 21.16 -4.20
N ILE A 104 8.39 19.92 -3.94
CA ILE A 104 9.21 19.13 -4.88
C ILE A 104 8.42 18.86 -6.17
N ILE A 105 7.15 18.44 -6.06
CA ILE A 105 6.28 18.20 -7.22
C ILE A 105 6.09 19.49 -8.02
N PHE A 106 5.90 20.63 -7.36
CA PHE A 106 5.82 21.95 -8.00
C PHE A 106 7.11 22.30 -8.76
N ALA A 107 8.27 22.09 -8.13
CA ALA A 107 9.57 22.31 -8.75
C ALA A 107 9.78 21.40 -9.98
N ILE A 108 9.42 20.10 -9.89
CA ILE A 108 9.47 19.15 -11.01
C ILE A 108 8.55 19.64 -12.15
N ALA A 109 7.31 20.04 -11.83
CA ALA A 109 6.36 20.52 -12.84
C ALA A 109 6.86 21.78 -13.55
N LEU A 110 7.55 22.68 -12.86
CA LEU A 110 8.14 23.88 -13.48
C LEU A 110 9.36 23.56 -14.34
N ALA A 111 10.23 22.67 -13.85
CA ALA A 111 11.48 22.31 -14.52
C ALA A 111 11.30 21.38 -15.73
N SER A 112 10.17 20.66 -15.82
CA SER A 112 9.92 19.60 -16.81
C SER A 112 9.74 20.08 -18.27
N GLY A 113 9.60 21.39 -18.51
CA GLY A 113 9.33 21.92 -19.85
C GLY A 113 7.94 21.57 -20.44
N TYR A 114 7.08 20.88 -19.70
CA TYR A 114 5.75 20.51 -20.16
C TYR A 114 4.85 21.73 -20.42
N ARG A 115 3.83 21.54 -21.27
CA ARG A 115 2.79 22.55 -21.50
C ARG A 115 2.06 22.87 -20.21
N TRP A 116 1.53 24.09 -20.07
CA TRP A 116 0.87 24.55 -18.85
C TRP A 116 -0.29 23.65 -18.40
N GLN A 117 -1.04 23.06 -19.35
CA GLN A 117 -2.14 22.13 -19.04
C GLN A 117 -1.65 20.87 -18.32
N LEU A 118 -0.56 20.27 -18.79
CA LEU A 118 0.02 19.08 -18.15
C LEU A 118 0.64 19.42 -16.80
N ARG A 119 1.28 20.58 -16.66
CA ARG A 119 1.75 21.07 -15.36
C ARG A 119 0.60 21.21 -14.37
N ALA A 120 -0.54 21.80 -14.81
CA ALA A 120 -1.74 21.92 -13.98
C ALA A 120 -2.29 20.55 -13.58
N VAL A 121 -2.31 19.57 -14.49
CA VAL A 121 -2.71 18.18 -14.19
C VAL A 121 -1.80 17.56 -13.12
N ILE A 122 -0.46 17.67 -13.25
CA ILE A 122 0.51 17.15 -12.28
C ILE A 122 0.26 17.77 -10.89
N LEU A 123 0.07 19.10 -10.82
CA LEU A 123 -0.17 19.79 -9.56
C LEU A 123 -1.51 19.41 -8.92
N MET A 124 -2.56 19.30 -9.71
CA MET A 124 -3.88 18.89 -9.22
C MET A 124 -3.91 17.43 -8.75
N VAL A 125 -3.23 16.53 -9.48
CA VAL A 125 -3.03 15.13 -9.04
C VAL A 125 -2.20 15.12 -7.74
N GLY A 126 -1.14 15.94 -7.67
CA GLY A 126 -0.34 16.11 -6.44
C GLY A 126 -1.19 16.52 -5.24
N LEU A 127 -2.07 17.52 -5.43
CA LEU A 127 -2.98 17.97 -4.38
C LEU A 127 -3.99 16.87 -3.98
N ALA A 128 -4.58 16.18 -4.96
CA ALA A 128 -5.50 15.08 -4.69
C ALA A 128 -4.85 13.96 -3.87
N GLN A 129 -3.61 13.58 -4.23
CA GLN A 129 -2.86 12.55 -3.52
C GLN A 129 -2.34 13.03 -2.15
N ALA A 130 -1.97 14.29 -2.01
CA ALA A 130 -1.59 14.88 -0.73
C ALA A 130 -2.71 14.80 0.31
N ILE A 131 -3.95 15.12 -0.09
CA ILE A 131 -5.14 14.98 0.77
C ILE A 131 -5.31 13.52 1.21
N GLU A 132 -5.11 12.56 0.31
CA GLU A 132 -5.19 11.13 0.62
C GLU A 132 -4.12 10.70 1.64
N VAL A 133 -2.89 11.17 1.46
CA VAL A 133 -1.77 10.91 2.36
C VAL A 133 -2.02 11.51 3.76
N ILE A 134 -2.69 12.66 3.85
CA ILE A 134 -3.11 13.24 5.14
C ILE A 134 -4.22 12.39 5.79
N SER A 135 -5.21 11.91 5.03
CA SER A 135 -6.24 10.99 5.56
C SER A 135 -5.62 9.71 6.15
N ASP A 136 -4.53 9.21 5.55
CA ASP A 136 -3.88 7.97 5.96
C ASP A 136 -3.33 8.01 7.40
N ILE A 137 -2.93 9.19 7.93
CA ILE A 137 -2.48 9.29 9.32
C ILE A 137 -3.65 9.14 10.31
N TYR A 138 -4.86 9.61 9.96
CA TYR A 138 -6.06 9.38 10.76
C TYR A 138 -6.47 7.90 10.73
N TYR A 139 -6.30 7.23 9.58
CA TYR A 139 -6.53 5.78 9.47
C TYR A 139 -5.57 4.98 10.35
N ALA A 140 -4.29 5.38 10.41
CA ALA A 140 -3.31 4.74 11.27
C ALA A 140 -3.76 4.73 12.75
N ARG A 141 -4.28 5.86 13.24
CA ARG A 141 -4.78 5.96 14.60
C ARG A 141 -6.07 5.16 14.84
N LEU A 142 -7.02 5.21 13.89
CA LEU A 142 -8.23 4.38 13.97
C LEU A 142 -7.88 2.88 13.94
N GLN A 143 -6.87 2.50 13.18
CA GLN A 143 -6.36 1.13 13.11
C GLN A 143 -5.72 0.71 14.44
N LEU A 144 -4.93 1.58 15.08
CA LEU A 144 -4.36 1.33 16.41
C LEU A 144 -5.46 1.09 17.47
N LYS A 145 -6.60 1.79 17.31
CA LYS A 145 -7.79 1.63 18.18
C LYS A 145 -8.75 0.52 17.74
N GLU A 146 -8.34 -0.33 16.79
CA GLU A 146 -9.16 -1.44 16.24
C GLU A 146 -10.52 -0.99 15.65
N ARG A 147 -10.64 0.28 15.21
CA ARG A 147 -11.84 0.84 14.58
C ARG A 147 -11.75 0.80 13.05
N LEU A 148 -11.52 -0.39 12.49
CA LEU A 148 -11.38 -0.59 11.04
C LEU A 148 -12.70 -0.39 10.27
N ASP A 149 -13.85 -0.47 10.96
CA ASP A 149 -15.15 -0.10 10.43
C ASP A 149 -15.21 1.34 9.92
N ARG A 150 -14.63 2.29 10.68
CA ARG A 150 -14.58 3.70 10.31
C ARG A 150 -13.61 3.97 9.17
N VAL A 151 -12.45 3.31 9.19
CA VAL A 151 -11.47 3.38 8.10
C VAL A 151 -12.11 2.95 6.79
N SER A 152 -12.80 1.79 6.80
CA SER A 152 -13.44 1.24 5.61
C SER A 152 -14.57 2.13 5.09
N LYS A 153 -15.41 2.66 5.97
CA LYS A 153 -16.47 3.61 5.58
C LYS A 153 -15.90 4.87 4.93
N SER A 154 -14.81 5.42 5.48
CA SER A 154 -14.13 6.56 4.86
C SER A 154 -13.57 6.22 3.48
N MET A 155 -12.86 5.08 3.35
CA MET A 155 -12.30 4.62 2.08
C MET A 155 -13.39 4.43 1.01
N ILE A 156 -14.51 3.80 1.37
CA ILE A 156 -15.66 3.57 0.47
C ILE A 156 -16.25 4.92 0.03
N THR A 157 -16.60 5.78 0.99
CA THR A 157 -17.21 7.10 0.71
C THR A 157 -16.29 7.95 -0.18
N ARG A 158 -15.01 8.02 0.16
CA ARG A 158 -14.00 8.74 -0.63
C ARG A 158 -13.90 8.22 -2.06
N THR A 159 -13.88 6.90 -2.21
CA THR A 159 -13.78 6.24 -3.52
C THR A 159 -14.99 6.57 -4.40
N LEU A 160 -16.19 6.40 -3.87
CA LEU A 160 -17.43 6.66 -4.59
C LEU A 160 -17.58 8.15 -4.95
N LEU A 161 -17.32 9.05 -4.01
CA LEU A 161 -17.37 10.49 -4.26
C LEU A 161 -16.29 10.94 -5.25
N SER A 162 -15.09 10.34 -5.22
CA SER A 162 -14.02 10.65 -6.19
C SER A 162 -14.40 10.20 -7.60
N ALA A 163 -14.99 9.00 -7.75
CA ALA A 163 -15.47 8.52 -9.05
C ALA A 163 -16.62 9.38 -9.59
N LEU A 164 -17.56 9.78 -8.73
CA LEU A 164 -18.63 10.69 -9.08
C LEU A 164 -18.09 12.08 -9.45
N GLY A 165 -17.21 12.65 -8.64
CA GLY A 165 -16.60 13.96 -8.88
C GLY A 165 -15.80 14.00 -10.18
N LEU A 166 -15.02 12.94 -10.47
CA LEU A 166 -14.35 12.79 -11.77
C LEU A 166 -15.33 12.79 -12.92
N SER A 167 -16.37 11.94 -12.84
CA SER A 167 -17.35 11.78 -13.93
C SER A 167 -18.12 13.07 -14.19
N VAL A 168 -18.62 13.71 -13.15
CA VAL A 168 -19.35 14.98 -13.22
C VAL A 168 -18.42 16.08 -13.76
N GLY A 169 -17.21 16.19 -13.22
CA GLY A 169 -16.24 17.20 -13.63
C GLY A 169 -15.84 17.07 -15.09
N VAL A 170 -15.59 15.84 -15.57
CA VAL A 170 -15.28 15.60 -16.99
C VAL A 170 -16.49 15.84 -17.87
N TYR A 171 -17.67 15.36 -17.47
CA TYR A 171 -18.88 15.49 -18.30
C TYR A 171 -19.32 16.94 -18.49
N PHE A 172 -19.41 17.73 -17.44
CA PHE A 172 -19.85 19.13 -17.50
C PHE A 172 -18.73 20.10 -17.84
N GLY A 173 -17.51 19.84 -17.38
CA GLY A 173 -16.36 20.73 -17.60
C GLY A 173 -15.61 20.47 -18.91
N HIS A 174 -15.91 19.40 -19.62
CA HIS A 174 -15.26 18.97 -20.88
C HIS A 174 -13.72 19.00 -20.81
N SER A 175 -13.15 18.88 -19.61
CA SER A 175 -11.72 18.96 -19.35
C SER A 175 -11.29 18.01 -18.23
N LEU A 176 -10.10 17.42 -18.38
CA LEU A 176 -9.47 16.59 -17.36
C LEU A 176 -9.28 17.35 -16.04
N LEU A 177 -8.94 18.64 -16.11
CA LEU A 177 -8.72 19.47 -14.92
C LEU A 177 -9.97 19.55 -14.04
N TRP A 178 -11.15 19.72 -14.62
CA TRP A 178 -12.41 19.71 -13.87
C TRP A 178 -12.70 18.34 -13.25
N GLY A 179 -12.35 17.25 -13.95
CA GLY A 179 -12.46 15.91 -13.38
C GLY A 179 -11.56 15.70 -12.17
N ILE A 180 -10.29 16.14 -12.26
CA ILE A 180 -9.36 16.05 -11.12
C ILE A 180 -9.79 17.01 -10.00
N ALA A 181 -10.30 18.20 -10.31
CA ALA A 181 -10.87 19.10 -9.31
C ALA A 181 -12.02 18.44 -8.54
N GLY A 182 -12.87 17.69 -9.23
CA GLY A 182 -13.91 16.85 -8.60
C GLY A 182 -13.34 15.83 -7.64
N ILE A 183 -12.23 15.15 -8.00
CA ILE A 183 -11.52 14.23 -7.09
C ILE A 183 -10.97 14.98 -5.87
N VAL A 184 -10.32 16.13 -6.07
CA VAL A 184 -9.76 16.96 -4.98
C VAL A 184 -10.86 17.36 -4.01
N LEU A 185 -11.98 17.87 -4.53
CA LEU A 185 -13.12 18.29 -3.72
C LEU A 185 -13.72 17.13 -2.93
N ALA A 186 -13.92 15.97 -3.58
CA ALA A 186 -14.43 14.77 -2.94
C ALA A 186 -13.52 14.32 -1.78
N ARG A 187 -12.20 14.24 -2.01
CA ARG A 187 -11.23 13.85 -1.00
C ARG A 187 -11.16 14.87 0.15
N ALA A 188 -11.16 16.16 -0.16
CA ALA A 188 -11.16 17.22 0.85
C ALA A 188 -12.43 17.19 1.71
N THR A 189 -13.59 16.95 1.10
CA THR A 189 -14.87 16.83 1.82
C THR A 189 -14.88 15.65 2.77
N VAL A 190 -14.34 14.49 2.36
CA VAL A 190 -14.25 13.31 3.24
C VAL A 190 -13.23 13.54 4.35
N LEU A 191 -12.08 14.10 4.06
CA LEU A 191 -11.07 14.44 5.07
C LEU A 191 -11.67 15.36 6.14
N ALA A 192 -12.28 16.50 5.73
CA ALA A 192 -12.81 17.49 6.66
C ALA A 192 -14.11 17.04 7.35
N GLY A 193 -15.00 16.39 6.60
CA GLY A 193 -16.32 16.00 7.07
C GLY A 193 -16.38 14.69 7.85
N TYR A 194 -15.49 13.76 7.55
CA TYR A 194 -15.53 12.43 8.14
C TYR A 194 -14.24 12.07 8.90
N ASP A 195 -13.06 12.14 8.29
CA ASP A 195 -11.81 11.63 8.89
C ASP A 195 -11.44 12.41 10.14
N ILE A 196 -11.42 13.73 10.08
CA ILE A 196 -11.11 14.61 11.21
C ILE A 196 -12.18 14.46 12.29
N ARG A 197 -13.47 14.43 11.91
CA ARG A 197 -14.58 14.31 12.89
C ARG A 197 -14.64 12.95 13.56
N SER A 198 -14.42 11.86 12.82
CA SER A 198 -14.38 10.51 13.38
C SER A 198 -13.31 10.36 14.45
N HIS A 199 -12.21 11.10 14.28
CA HIS A 199 -11.14 11.14 15.25
C HIS A 199 -11.54 11.92 16.53
N THR A 200 -12.28 13.03 16.40
CA THR A 200 -12.72 13.83 17.56
C THR A 200 -13.75 13.11 18.42
N HIS A 201 -14.67 12.36 17.81
CA HIS A 201 -15.68 11.58 18.55
C HIS A 201 -15.09 10.49 19.46
N ASP A 202 -13.94 9.93 19.12
CA ASP A 202 -13.26 8.95 19.98
C ASP A 202 -12.54 9.61 21.17
N LEU A 203 -12.23 10.89 21.06
CA LEU A 203 -11.67 11.67 22.17
C LEU A 203 -12.75 12.12 23.16
N ASP A 204 -13.99 12.36 22.69
CA ASP A 204 -15.11 12.78 23.54
C ASP A 204 -15.54 11.68 24.55
N ALA A 205 -15.26 10.40 24.22
CA ALA A 205 -15.57 9.28 25.11
C ALA A 205 -14.56 9.06 26.23
N GLN A 206 -13.38 9.67 26.16
CA GLN A 206 -12.26 9.41 27.10
C GLN A 206 -11.67 10.65 27.81
N SER A 207 -12.05 11.88 27.42
CA SER A 207 -11.43 13.08 27.97
C SER A 207 -12.43 14.23 28.15
N GLU A 208 -12.39 14.91 29.28
CA GLU A 208 -13.09 16.19 29.48
C GLU A 208 -12.60 17.23 28.46
N GLY A 209 -13.50 18.01 27.90
CA GLY A 209 -13.40 18.85 26.70
C GLY A 209 -12.17 19.74 26.48
N PHE A 210 -11.31 19.92 27.49
CA PHE A 210 -10.08 20.74 27.36
C PHE A 210 -8.95 20.02 26.59
N PHE A 211 -8.79 18.70 26.76
CA PHE A 211 -7.77 17.89 26.07
C PHE A 211 -8.12 17.58 24.60
N ARG A 212 -9.37 17.77 24.21
CA ARG A 212 -9.87 17.55 22.85
C ARG A 212 -9.17 18.40 21.80
N ASN A 213 -9.00 19.69 22.08
CA ASN A 213 -8.40 20.64 21.12
C ASN A 213 -6.89 20.50 21.00
N GLU A 214 -6.21 19.98 22.02
CA GLU A 214 -4.75 19.79 21.98
C GLU A 214 -4.34 18.54 21.19
N ALA A 215 -5.12 17.47 21.22
CA ALA A 215 -4.84 16.24 20.49
C ALA A 215 -4.95 16.37 18.96
N LEU A 216 -5.65 17.41 18.46
CA LEU A 216 -5.81 17.70 17.02
C LEU A 216 -4.79 18.72 16.50
N LYS A 217 -4.08 19.40 17.38
CA LYS A 217 -3.10 20.41 16.95
C LYS A 217 -1.80 19.72 16.51
N PRO A 218 -1.31 20.02 15.30
CA PRO A 218 0.01 19.54 14.90
C PRO A 218 1.07 20.11 15.85
N ARG A 219 1.96 19.27 16.31
CA ARG A 219 3.12 19.65 17.13
C ARG A 219 4.37 19.68 16.27
N TRP A 220 5.25 20.63 16.56
CA TRP A 220 6.43 20.92 15.75
C TRP A 220 7.72 20.72 16.57
N ASP A 221 7.80 19.67 17.39
CA ASP A 221 9.03 19.35 18.12
C ASP A 221 10.07 18.76 17.15
N LEU A 222 11.11 19.55 16.88
CA LEU A 222 12.17 19.18 15.93
C LEU A 222 12.94 17.89 16.34
N ARG A 223 12.99 17.57 17.64
CA ARG A 223 13.64 16.33 18.10
C ARG A 223 12.82 15.11 17.68
N VAL A 224 11.53 15.14 17.97
CA VAL A 224 10.60 14.07 17.59
C VAL A 224 10.49 13.96 16.07
N GLN A 225 10.45 15.10 15.36
CA GLN A 225 10.43 15.11 13.88
C GLN A 225 11.67 14.42 13.29
N ARG A 226 12.84 14.70 13.84
CA ARG A 226 14.09 14.04 13.41
C ARG A 226 14.09 12.55 13.74
N GLU A 227 13.58 12.15 14.88
CA GLU A 227 13.45 10.75 15.28
C GLU A 227 12.54 9.99 14.32
N LEU A 228 11.35 10.54 14.02
CA LEU A 228 10.40 9.98 13.03
C LEU A 228 11.02 9.86 11.65
N LEU A 229 11.80 10.85 11.22
CA LEU A 229 12.52 10.80 9.94
C LEU A 229 13.48 9.61 9.89
N TRP A 230 14.33 9.44 10.89
CA TRP A 230 15.31 8.36 10.92
C TRP A 230 14.66 6.97 11.04
N LEU A 231 13.56 6.88 11.79
CA LEU A 231 12.81 5.64 11.96
C LEU A 231 12.11 5.22 10.65
N GLY A 232 11.54 6.18 9.93
CA GLY A 232 10.81 5.93 8.67
C GLY A 232 11.69 5.86 7.42
N LEU A 233 12.90 6.43 7.43
CA LEU A 233 13.75 6.56 6.25
C LEU A 233 14.04 5.22 5.53
N PRO A 234 14.39 4.12 6.21
CA PRO A 234 14.61 2.84 5.54
C PRO A 234 13.36 2.31 4.82
N LEU A 235 12.19 2.48 5.44
CA LEU A 235 10.90 2.08 4.86
C LEU A 235 10.52 2.99 3.68
N GLY A 236 10.80 4.29 3.79
CA GLY A 236 10.62 5.25 2.72
C GLY A 236 11.45 4.93 1.48
N ILE A 237 12.71 4.51 1.65
CA ILE A 237 13.57 4.08 0.54
C ILE A 237 12.98 2.87 -0.19
N ILE A 238 12.51 1.86 0.54
CA ILE A 238 11.87 0.67 -0.07
C ILE A 238 10.64 1.09 -0.90
N THR A 239 9.78 1.93 -0.34
CA THR A 239 8.55 2.32 -1.03
C THR A 239 8.77 3.20 -2.24
N VAL A 240 9.76 4.10 -2.20
CA VAL A 240 10.11 4.90 -3.39
C VAL A 240 10.71 4.03 -4.49
N LEU A 241 11.56 3.06 -4.18
CA LEU A 241 12.12 2.13 -5.17
C LEU A 241 11.02 1.30 -5.84
N LEU A 242 10.06 0.78 -5.06
CA LEU A 242 8.88 0.09 -5.60
C LEU A 242 8.03 1.00 -6.50
N SER A 243 7.79 2.23 -6.08
CA SER A 243 7.02 3.19 -6.87
C SER A 243 7.76 3.60 -8.16
N LEU A 244 9.06 3.82 -8.09
CA LEU A 244 9.89 4.14 -9.26
C LEU A 244 9.93 3.00 -10.26
N SER A 245 10.09 1.75 -9.82
CA SER A 245 10.14 0.59 -10.73
C SER A 245 8.87 0.49 -11.59
N SER A 246 7.71 0.87 -11.07
CA SER A 246 6.45 0.90 -11.80
C SER A 246 6.25 2.18 -12.63
N SER A 247 6.89 3.29 -12.27
CA SER A 247 6.72 4.59 -12.93
C SER A 247 7.67 4.80 -14.09
N ILE A 248 8.89 4.23 -14.03
CA ILE A 248 9.94 4.40 -15.04
C ILE A 248 9.48 4.09 -16.47
N PRO A 249 8.83 2.95 -16.76
CA PRO A 249 8.37 2.71 -18.14
C PRO A 249 7.42 3.81 -18.65
N ARG A 250 6.61 4.42 -17.77
CA ARG A 250 5.69 5.51 -18.13
C ARG A 250 6.40 6.78 -18.56
N TYR A 251 7.53 7.10 -17.92
CA TYR A 251 8.34 8.27 -18.32
C TYR A 251 8.94 8.07 -19.71
N PHE A 252 9.49 6.88 -19.99
CA PHE A 252 10.05 6.57 -21.31
C PHE A 252 8.99 6.51 -22.41
N ILE A 253 7.78 5.98 -22.10
CA ILE A 253 6.66 5.96 -23.06
C ILE A 253 6.24 7.39 -23.40
N GLU A 254 6.06 8.23 -22.39
CA GLU A 254 5.65 9.63 -22.62
C GLU A 254 6.71 10.35 -23.48
N HIS A 255 7.98 10.22 -23.12
CA HIS A 255 9.07 10.90 -23.83
C HIS A 255 9.25 10.41 -25.28
N ALA A 256 9.16 9.10 -25.53
CA ALA A 256 9.42 8.50 -26.83
C ALA A 256 8.20 8.40 -27.75
N LEU A 257 7.00 8.16 -27.16
CA LEU A 257 5.78 7.83 -27.91
C LEU A 257 4.63 8.80 -27.66
N GLY A 258 4.76 9.68 -26.64
CA GLY A 258 3.80 10.72 -26.30
C GLY A 258 2.63 10.26 -25.43
N GLU A 259 1.77 11.23 -25.08
CA GLU A 259 0.68 11.09 -24.11
C GLU A 259 -0.37 10.04 -24.51
N ARG A 260 -0.69 9.91 -25.83
CA ARG A 260 -1.65 8.94 -26.34
C ARG A 260 -1.21 7.50 -26.05
N ALA A 261 0.03 7.18 -26.39
CA ALA A 261 0.62 5.87 -26.16
C ALA A 261 0.69 5.55 -24.65
N LEU A 262 1.04 6.54 -23.83
CA LEU A 262 1.04 6.41 -22.38
C LEU A 262 -0.37 6.13 -21.84
N GLY A 263 -1.40 6.76 -22.39
CA GLY A 263 -2.78 6.53 -22.00
C GLY A 263 -3.23 5.10 -22.27
N ILE A 264 -2.96 4.59 -23.48
CA ILE A 264 -3.26 3.22 -23.88
C ILE A 264 -2.51 2.22 -22.98
N PHE A 265 -1.20 2.42 -22.82
CA PHE A 265 -0.38 1.57 -21.95
C PHE A 265 -0.91 1.55 -20.52
N SER A 266 -1.19 2.71 -19.92
CA SER A 266 -1.59 2.81 -18.52
C SER A 266 -2.96 2.17 -18.26
N ALA A 267 -3.91 2.29 -19.17
CA ALA A 267 -5.20 1.64 -19.08
C ALA A 267 -5.06 0.10 -19.13
N ILE A 268 -4.27 -0.41 -20.08
CA ILE A 268 -4.02 -1.85 -20.23
C ILE A 268 -3.18 -2.38 -19.04
N ALA A 269 -2.14 -1.67 -18.63
CA ALA A 269 -1.30 -2.04 -17.51
C ALA A 269 -2.07 -2.10 -16.18
N PHE A 270 -3.17 -1.36 -16.07
CA PHE A 270 -3.99 -1.41 -14.86
C PHE A 270 -4.76 -2.73 -14.69
N MET A 271 -4.92 -3.52 -15.77
CA MET A 271 -5.46 -4.88 -15.68
C MET A 271 -4.59 -5.81 -14.81
N PHE A 272 -3.27 -5.57 -14.80
CA PHE A 272 -2.33 -6.23 -13.91
C PHE A 272 -2.67 -6.01 -12.42
N ALA A 273 -3.11 -4.80 -12.04
CA ALA A 273 -3.32 -4.40 -10.67
C ALA A 273 -4.43 -5.19 -9.97
N ALA A 274 -5.45 -5.64 -10.71
CA ALA A 274 -6.57 -6.39 -10.14
C ALA A 274 -6.13 -7.74 -9.54
N GLY A 275 -5.35 -8.53 -10.29
CA GLY A 275 -4.79 -9.79 -9.79
C GLY A 275 -3.69 -9.57 -8.74
N PHE A 276 -2.86 -8.54 -8.92
CA PHE A 276 -1.80 -8.18 -7.98
C PHE A 276 -2.33 -7.94 -6.56
N MET A 277 -3.41 -7.19 -6.41
CA MET A 277 -4.05 -6.92 -5.13
C MET A 277 -4.56 -8.19 -4.43
N ALA A 278 -5.10 -9.15 -5.19
CA ALA A 278 -5.52 -10.43 -4.64
C ALA A 278 -4.31 -11.21 -4.08
N ILE A 279 -3.21 -11.26 -4.82
CA ILE A 279 -1.98 -11.96 -4.39
C ILE A 279 -1.34 -11.29 -3.17
N VAL A 280 -1.28 -9.96 -3.14
CA VAL A 280 -0.78 -9.20 -1.96
C VAL A 280 -1.64 -9.50 -0.72
N SER A 281 -2.96 -9.51 -0.87
CA SER A 281 -3.89 -9.81 0.24
C SER A 281 -3.72 -11.24 0.77
N LEU A 282 -3.51 -12.21 -0.12
CA LEU A 282 -3.18 -13.59 0.26
C LEU A 282 -1.83 -13.68 1.00
N GLY A 283 -0.82 -12.98 0.52
CA GLY A 283 0.49 -12.89 1.19
C GLY A 283 0.36 -12.31 2.60
N GLN A 284 -0.42 -11.24 2.77
CA GLN A 284 -0.68 -10.63 4.07
C GLN A 284 -1.40 -11.59 5.03
N SER A 285 -2.39 -12.34 4.56
CA SER A 285 -3.12 -13.32 5.39
C SER A 285 -2.24 -14.48 5.85
N ALA A 286 -1.26 -14.88 5.04
CA ALA A 286 -0.32 -15.96 5.36
C ALA A 286 0.92 -15.48 6.16
N PHE A 287 1.11 -14.16 6.27
CA PHE A 287 2.32 -13.56 6.85
C PHE A 287 2.63 -14.06 8.26
N THR A 288 1.63 -14.09 9.14
CA THR A 288 1.79 -14.56 10.54
C THR A 288 2.19 -16.03 10.61
N ARG A 289 1.61 -16.86 9.73
CA ARG A 289 1.96 -18.30 9.66
C ARG A 289 3.38 -18.51 9.15
N LEU A 290 3.79 -17.76 8.11
CA LEU A 290 5.16 -17.79 7.59
C LEU A 290 6.17 -17.34 8.65
N ALA A 291 5.88 -16.26 9.38
CA ALA A 291 6.73 -15.77 10.46
C ALA A 291 6.82 -16.77 11.62
N GLY A 292 5.70 -17.37 12.03
CA GLY A 292 5.64 -18.39 13.10
C GLY A 292 6.40 -19.66 12.73
N SER A 293 6.19 -20.21 11.53
CA SER A 293 6.90 -21.42 11.08
C SER A 293 8.39 -21.17 10.90
N TYR A 294 8.80 -19.96 10.45
CA TYR A 294 10.22 -19.58 10.41
C TYR A 294 10.83 -19.52 11.81
N ALA A 295 10.18 -18.85 12.77
CA ALA A 295 10.65 -18.72 14.14
C ALA A 295 10.72 -20.07 14.87
N ALA A 296 9.81 -21.00 14.56
CA ALA A 296 9.79 -22.36 15.08
C ALA A 296 10.81 -23.30 14.41
N GLY A 297 11.46 -22.88 13.33
CA GLY A 297 12.35 -23.75 12.53
C GLY A 297 11.60 -24.85 11.75
N ASN A 298 10.28 -24.71 11.59
CA ASN A 298 9.44 -25.70 10.90
C ASN A 298 9.47 -25.49 9.38
N LEU A 299 10.49 -26.05 8.73
CA LEU A 299 10.72 -25.93 7.29
C LEU A 299 9.59 -26.55 6.46
N ALA A 300 8.99 -27.63 6.94
CA ALA A 300 7.92 -28.33 6.21
C ALA A 300 6.67 -27.47 6.12
N GLU A 301 6.25 -26.84 7.21
CA GLU A 301 5.10 -25.93 7.25
C GLU A 301 5.38 -24.66 6.44
N PHE A 302 6.56 -24.06 6.60
CA PHE A 302 6.97 -22.89 5.83
C PHE A 302 6.87 -23.13 4.31
N ARG A 303 7.45 -24.26 3.84
CA ARG A 303 7.38 -24.66 2.42
C ARG A 303 5.95 -24.97 1.97
N SER A 304 5.14 -25.61 2.82
CA SER A 304 3.74 -25.91 2.50
C SER A 304 2.90 -24.65 2.31
N VAL A 305 3.02 -23.67 3.23
CA VAL A 305 2.30 -22.39 3.13
C VAL A 305 2.75 -21.61 1.90
N LEU A 306 4.07 -21.47 1.71
CA LEU A 306 4.63 -20.78 0.55
C LEU A 306 4.24 -21.47 -0.75
N GLY A 307 4.32 -22.80 -0.82
CA GLY A 307 3.92 -23.58 -2.01
C GLY A 307 2.46 -23.36 -2.41
N LYS A 308 1.55 -23.27 -1.43
CA LYS A 308 0.13 -22.92 -1.69
C LYS A 308 -0.02 -21.53 -2.27
N LEU A 309 0.70 -20.55 -1.74
CA LEU A 309 0.68 -19.16 -2.26
C LEU A 309 1.22 -19.09 -3.68
N LEU A 310 2.32 -19.82 -3.98
CA LEU A 310 2.89 -19.89 -5.33
C LEU A 310 1.96 -20.61 -6.31
N ALA A 311 1.29 -21.69 -5.88
CA ALA A 311 0.32 -22.39 -6.72
C ALA A 311 -0.88 -21.50 -7.07
N ILE A 312 -1.41 -20.76 -6.09
CA ILE A 312 -2.48 -19.79 -6.32
C ILE A 312 -2.00 -18.66 -7.25
N GLY A 313 -0.83 -18.08 -6.99
CA GLY A 313 -0.25 -17.02 -7.83
C GLY A 313 -0.02 -17.48 -9.26
N GLY A 314 0.52 -18.69 -9.45
CA GLY A 314 0.71 -19.32 -10.76
C GLY A 314 -0.61 -19.57 -11.50
N ALA A 315 -1.62 -20.10 -10.79
CA ALA A 315 -2.95 -20.32 -11.35
C ALA A 315 -3.61 -19.00 -11.82
N PHE A 316 -3.54 -17.95 -11.00
CA PHE A 316 -4.01 -16.61 -11.37
C PHE A 316 -3.26 -16.05 -12.58
N GLY A 317 -1.93 -16.23 -12.61
CA GLY A 317 -1.10 -15.79 -13.73
C GLY A 317 -1.47 -16.50 -15.03
N ILE A 318 -1.57 -17.84 -15.01
CA ILE A 318 -1.96 -18.65 -16.19
C ILE A 318 -3.36 -18.27 -16.64
N CYS A 319 -4.32 -18.16 -15.72
CA CYS A 319 -5.68 -17.75 -16.04
C CYS A 319 -5.72 -16.36 -16.70
N GLY A 320 -4.93 -15.40 -16.19
CA GLY A 320 -4.81 -14.07 -16.79
C GLY A 320 -4.24 -14.08 -18.20
N ILE A 321 -3.19 -14.89 -18.47
CA ILE A 321 -2.59 -15.05 -19.80
C ILE A 321 -3.60 -15.68 -20.76
N VAL A 322 -4.28 -16.75 -20.34
CA VAL A 322 -5.29 -17.44 -21.18
C VAL A 322 -6.46 -16.49 -21.48
N ALA A 323 -6.98 -15.80 -20.48
CA ALA A 323 -8.04 -14.81 -20.66
C ALA A 323 -7.64 -13.69 -21.63
N ALA A 324 -6.40 -13.16 -21.49
CA ALA A 324 -5.89 -12.13 -22.39
C ALA A 324 -5.72 -12.65 -23.84
N ARG A 325 -5.32 -13.92 -24.01
CA ARG A 325 -5.10 -14.50 -25.33
C ARG A 325 -6.40 -14.86 -26.04
N VAL A 326 -7.41 -15.38 -25.30
CA VAL A 326 -8.67 -15.87 -25.84
C VAL A 326 -9.70 -14.74 -25.99
N ALA A 327 -9.80 -13.88 -24.97
CA ALA A 327 -10.85 -12.86 -24.89
C ALA A 327 -10.28 -11.43 -24.72
N GLY A 328 -9.00 -11.21 -25.03
CA GLY A 328 -8.36 -9.92 -24.78
C GLY A 328 -8.97 -8.77 -25.57
N ARG A 329 -9.37 -9.01 -26.82
CA ARG A 329 -10.03 -8.00 -27.66
C ARG A 329 -11.38 -7.58 -27.09
N GLU A 330 -12.19 -8.55 -26.69
CA GLU A 330 -13.51 -8.35 -26.08
C GLU A 330 -13.38 -7.63 -24.73
N ILE A 331 -12.45 -8.07 -23.89
CA ILE A 331 -12.17 -7.46 -22.59
C ILE A 331 -11.82 -5.98 -22.77
N LEU A 332 -10.89 -5.65 -23.65
CA LEU A 332 -10.47 -4.28 -23.90
C LEU A 332 -11.60 -3.43 -24.50
N THR A 333 -12.43 -4.00 -25.39
CA THR A 333 -13.58 -3.29 -25.99
C THR A 333 -14.67 -2.99 -24.95
N ILE A 334 -14.96 -3.95 -24.07
CA ILE A 334 -16.00 -3.80 -23.02
C ILE A 334 -15.55 -2.79 -21.96
N LEU A 335 -14.31 -2.93 -21.51
CA LEU A 335 -13.79 -2.11 -20.41
C LEU A 335 -13.40 -0.70 -20.85
N PHE A 336 -12.84 -0.55 -22.05
CA PHE A 336 -12.34 0.72 -22.57
C PHE A 336 -13.09 1.10 -23.86
N ARG A 337 -12.36 1.47 -24.90
CA ARG A 337 -12.89 1.81 -26.24
C ARG A 337 -12.29 0.86 -27.28
N PRO A 338 -12.91 0.73 -28.47
CA PRO A 338 -12.40 -0.16 -29.54
C PRO A 338 -10.93 0.10 -29.91
N GLU A 339 -10.45 1.35 -29.80
CA GLU A 339 -9.05 1.69 -30.09
C GLU A 339 -8.02 1.00 -29.16
N TYR A 340 -8.42 0.62 -27.94
CA TYR A 340 -7.56 -0.16 -27.05
C TYR A 340 -7.48 -1.63 -27.44
N ALA A 341 -8.49 -2.14 -28.14
CA ALA A 341 -8.56 -3.53 -28.56
C ALA A 341 -7.52 -3.89 -29.65
N GLU A 342 -6.97 -2.88 -30.35
CA GLU A 342 -5.87 -3.07 -31.30
C GLU A 342 -4.55 -3.49 -30.61
N HIS A 343 -4.45 -3.27 -29.30
CA HIS A 343 -3.27 -3.55 -28.48
C HIS A 343 -3.40 -4.82 -27.62
N THR A 344 -4.07 -5.85 -28.13
CA THR A 344 -4.25 -7.14 -27.43
C THR A 344 -2.92 -7.82 -27.11
N ASP A 345 -1.92 -7.70 -28.00
CA ASP A 345 -0.58 -8.28 -27.78
C ASP A 345 0.13 -7.61 -26.60
N LEU A 346 -0.08 -6.31 -26.39
CA LEU A 346 0.39 -5.61 -25.19
C LEU A 346 -0.27 -6.18 -23.93
N LEU A 347 -1.59 -6.42 -23.96
CA LEU A 347 -2.30 -7.02 -22.83
C LEU A 347 -1.72 -8.39 -22.49
N VAL A 348 -1.51 -9.26 -23.49
CA VAL A 348 -0.91 -10.58 -23.28
C VAL A 348 0.49 -10.45 -22.64
N THR A 349 1.33 -9.55 -23.16
CA THR A 349 2.68 -9.32 -22.64
C THR A 349 2.64 -8.82 -21.18
N ILE A 350 1.72 -7.93 -20.85
CA ILE A 350 1.51 -7.45 -19.48
C ILE A 350 1.02 -8.57 -18.56
N MET A 351 0.14 -9.48 -19.05
CA MET A 351 -0.31 -10.61 -18.24
C MET A 351 0.82 -11.64 -18.01
N VAL A 352 1.76 -11.79 -18.94
CA VAL A 352 2.98 -12.59 -18.73
C VAL A 352 3.82 -11.97 -17.60
N ALA A 353 4.05 -10.66 -17.64
CA ALA A 353 4.74 -9.96 -16.56
C ALA A 353 4.02 -10.11 -15.22
N ALA A 354 2.68 -10.02 -15.23
CA ALA A 354 1.83 -10.24 -14.07
C ALA A 354 2.02 -11.64 -13.47
N ALA A 355 1.99 -12.68 -14.31
CA ALA A 355 2.18 -14.05 -13.86
C ALA A 355 3.53 -14.25 -13.14
N ILE A 356 4.60 -13.64 -13.68
CA ILE A 356 5.93 -13.67 -13.05
C ILE A 356 5.92 -12.93 -11.70
N GLN A 357 5.30 -11.76 -11.61
CA GLN A 357 5.21 -11.01 -10.36
C GLN A 357 4.30 -11.68 -9.32
N TYR A 358 3.25 -12.38 -9.74
CA TYR A 358 2.40 -13.14 -8.83
C TYR A 358 3.14 -14.31 -8.15
N LEU A 359 4.26 -14.75 -8.73
CA LEU A 359 5.18 -15.67 -8.08
C LEU A 359 6.22 -14.95 -7.20
N ALA A 360 6.72 -13.80 -7.62
CA ALA A 360 7.72 -13.05 -6.86
C ALA A 360 7.16 -12.47 -5.55
N VAL A 361 5.92 -11.94 -5.54
CA VAL A 361 5.30 -11.30 -4.37
C VAL A 361 5.20 -12.21 -3.14
N PRO A 362 4.72 -13.46 -3.23
CA PRO A 362 4.72 -14.37 -2.09
C PRO A 362 6.13 -14.69 -1.55
N MET A 363 7.13 -14.75 -2.43
CA MET A 363 8.54 -14.98 -2.02
C MET A 363 9.08 -13.79 -1.24
N GLY A 364 8.83 -12.56 -1.70
CA GLY A 364 9.18 -11.34 -0.97
C GLY A 364 8.45 -11.22 0.38
N SER A 365 7.18 -11.63 0.45
CA SER A 365 6.43 -11.69 1.70
C SER A 365 7.04 -12.70 2.68
N ALA A 366 7.50 -13.86 2.19
CA ALA A 366 8.18 -14.88 2.98
C ALA A 366 9.55 -14.39 3.50
N ALA A 367 10.34 -13.70 2.68
CA ALA A 367 11.60 -13.08 3.08
C ALA A 367 11.38 -11.99 4.15
N THR A 368 10.34 -11.19 3.99
CA THR A 368 9.92 -10.16 4.95
C THR A 368 9.47 -10.79 6.27
N ALA A 369 8.69 -11.88 6.24
CA ALA A 369 8.26 -12.63 7.42
C ALA A 369 9.44 -13.22 8.20
N ALA A 370 10.51 -13.60 7.50
CA ALA A 370 11.77 -14.05 8.08
C ALA A 370 12.68 -12.90 8.56
N ARG A 371 12.23 -11.63 8.48
CA ARG A 371 12.96 -10.39 8.86
C ARG A 371 14.20 -10.09 8.01
N PHE A 372 14.26 -10.58 6.77
CA PHE A 372 15.34 -10.27 5.82
C PHE A 372 15.05 -8.98 5.04
N PHE A 373 15.03 -7.82 5.72
CA PHE A 373 14.73 -6.51 5.09
C PHE A 373 15.93 -5.91 4.36
N LYS A 374 17.14 -6.03 4.94
CA LYS A 374 18.33 -5.36 4.41
C LYS A 374 18.69 -5.76 2.97
N PRO A 375 18.61 -7.04 2.57
CA PRO A 375 18.93 -7.45 1.21
C PRO A 375 17.87 -7.04 0.17
N GLN A 376 16.66 -6.65 0.60
CA GLN A 376 15.61 -6.20 -0.33
C GLN A 376 15.94 -4.84 -0.96
N VAL A 377 16.66 -3.95 -0.26
CA VAL A 377 17.01 -2.63 -0.78
C VAL A 377 17.90 -2.73 -2.04
N PRO A 378 19.05 -3.43 -2.03
CA PRO A 378 19.86 -3.58 -3.24
C PRO A 378 19.13 -4.35 -4.35
N LEU A 379 18.29 -5.33 -4.02
CA LEU A 379 17.46 -6.00 -5.02
C LEU A 379 16.53 -5.01 -5.73
N LEU A 380 15.78 -4.21 -4.99
CA LEU A 380 14.87 -3.21 -5.57
C LEU A 380 15.63 -2.12 -6.35
N ALA A 381 16.81 -1.71 -5.88
CA ALA A 381 17.67 -0.81 -6.63
C ALA A 381 18.11 -1.42 -7.98
N THR A 382 18.48 -2.71 -8.01
CA THR A 382 18.78 -3.43 -9.24
C THR A 382 17.58 -3.48 -10.18
N VAL A 383 16.38 -3.74 -9.64
CA VAL A 383 15.12 -3.73 -10.40
C VAL A 383 14.87 -2.36 -11.05
N VAL A 384 15.08 -1.26 -10.32
CA VAL A 384 14.93 0.12 -10.82
C VAL A 384 15.95 0.42 -11.93
N VAL A 385 17.20 0.06 -11.73
CA VAL A 385 18.26 0.23 -12.75
C VAL A 385 17.94 -0.58 -14.01
N THR A 386 17.54 -1.85 -13.85
CA THR A 386 17.12 -2.70 -14.96
C THR A 386 15.91 -2.10 -15.69
N ALA A 387 14.89 -1.63 -14.96
CA ALA A 387 13.72 -0.99 -15.55
C ALA A 387 14.13 0.23 -16.41
N SER A 388 15.08 1.04 -15.93
CA SER A 388 15.58 2.21 -16.66
C SER A 388 16.31 1.82 -17.93
N ILE A 389 17.28 0.90 -17.84
CA ILE A 389 18.08 0.44 -18.97
C ILE A 389 17.21 -0.21 -20.05
N VAL A 390 16.37 -1.14 -19.63
CA VAL A 390 15.53 -1.92 -20.56
C VAL A 390 14.46 -1.04 -21.22
N SER A 391 13.85 -0.11 -20.45
CA SER A 391 12.89 0.85 -21.02
C SER A 391 13.55 1.78 -22.03
N TYR A 392 14.76 2.26 -21.75
CA TYR A 392 15.52 3.12 -22.66
C TYR A 392 15.77 2.45 -24.03
N TRP A 393 16.08 1.15 -24.05
CA TRP A 393 16.38 0.43 -25.29
C TRP A 393 15.13 -0.13 -25.99
N LEU A 394 14.22 -0.74 -25.25
CA LEU A 394 13.10 -1.48 -25.87
C LEU A 394 11.94 -0.57 -26.27
N ILE A 395 11.66 0.51 -25.56
CA ILE A 395 10.50 1.37 -25.88
C ILE A 395 10.70 2.09 -27.22
N PRO A 396 11.85 2.73 -27.52
CA PRO A 396 12.04 3.32 -28.83
C PRO A 396 12.08 2.29 -29.97
N ALA A 397 12.58 1.05 -29.69
CA ALA A 397 12.72 0.01 -30.71
C ALA A 397 11.40 -0.69 -31.05
N TYR A 398 10.56 -0.97 -30.06
CA TYR A 398 9.35 -1.80 -30.21
C TYR A 398 8.07 -1.08 -29.81
N GLY A 399 8.11 0.23 -29.56
CA GLY A 399 6.94 1.01 -29.17
C GLY A 399 6.30 0.53 -27.86
N LEU A 400 4.97 0.44 -27.83
CA LEU A 400 4.23 -0.02 -26.64
C LEU A 400 4.54 -1.47 -26.25
N LEU A 401 4.80 -2.34 -27.21
CA LEU A 401 5.23 -3.72 -26.91
C LEU A 401 6.57 -3.75 -26.22
N GLY A 402 7.47 -2.81 -26.57
CA GLY A 402 8.75 -2.63 -25.90
C GLY A 402 8.60 -2.30 -24.40
N ALA A 403 7.56 -1.52 -24.06
CA ALA A 403 7.22 -1.27 -22.66
C ALA A 403 6.71 -2.54 -21.95
N GLY A 404 5.90 -3.34 -22.63
CA GLY A 404 5.49 -4.65 -22.13
C GLY A 404 6.69 -5.56 -21.86
N PHE A 405 7.62 -5.67 -22.81
CA PHE A 405 8.84 -6.45 -22.63
C PHE A 405 9.74 -5.91 -21.52
N ALA A 406 9.83 -4.60 -21.35
CA ALA A 406 10.56 -3.99 -20.24
C ALA A 406 10.00 -4.43 -18.88
N ILE A 407 8.66 -4.48 -18.72
CA ILE A 407 8.05 -4.98 -17.49
C ILE A 407 8.33 -6.49 -17.31
N VAL A 408 8.27 -7.30 -18.39
CA VAL A 408 8.59 -8.74 -18.30
C VAL A 408 10.02 -8.95 -17.79
N VAL A 409 11.01 -8.29 -18.41
CA VAL A 409 12.42 -8.41 -18.01
C VAL A 409 12.61 -7.96 -16.55
N THR A 410 12.02 -6.83 -16.19
CA THR A 410 12.10 -6.31 -14.82
C THR A 410 11.45 -7.29 -13.80
N SER A 411 10.33 -7.91 -14.18
CA SER A 411 9.66 -8.93 -13.35
C SER A 411 10.48 -10.20 -13.20
N VAL A 412 11.19 -10.62 -14.25
CA VAL A 412 12.13 -11.76 -14.19
C VAL A 412 13.29 -11.47 -13.25
N VAL A 413 13.89 -10.28 -13.34
CA VAL A 413 14.98 -9.86 -12.43
C VAL A 413 14.50 -9.84 -10.97
N LEU A 414 13.29 -9.32 -10.73
CA LEU A 414 12.67 -9.34 -9.40
C LEU A 414 12.48 -10.79 -8.91
N LEU A 415 11.91 -11.66 -9.74
CA LEU A 415 11.67 -13.07 -9.39
C LEU A 415 12.98 -13.80 -9.05
N ILE A 416 14.01 -13.64 -9.88
CA ILE A 416 15.32 -14.24 -9.61
C ILE A 416 15.91 -13.73 -8.30
N GLY A 417 15.83 -12.43 -8.06
CA GLY A 417 16.29 -11.83 -6.81
C GLY A 417 15.55 -12.36 -5.58
N GLU A 418 14.22 -12.46 -5.66
CA GLU A 418 13.41 -13.03 -4.58
C GLU A 418 13.69 -14.55 -4.37
N MET A 419 13.97 -15.29 -5.43
CA MET A 419 14.41 -16.70 -5.32
C MET A 419 15.75 -16.80 -4.59
N ILE A 420 16.72 -15.94 -4.89
CA ILE A 420 18.01 -15.89 -4.21
C ILE A 420 17.81 -15.56 -2.72
N LEU A 421 16.99 -14.53 -2.43
CA LEU A 421 16.67 -14.16 -1.05
C LEU A 421 15.99 -15.32 -0.29
N LEU A 422 15.03 -15.97 -0.92
CA LEU A 422 14.34 -17.11 -0.34
C LEU A 422 15.31 -18.28 -0.07
N TRP A 423 16.22 -18.57 -0.99
CA TRP A 423 17.26 -19.58 -0.79
C TRP A 423 18.12 -19.25 0.44
N TRP A 424 18.50 -17.97 0.61
CA TRP A 424 19.23 -17.49 1.79
C TRP A 424 18.41 -17.67 3.08
N VAL A 425 17.12 -17.32 3.07
CA VAL A 425 16.19 -17.52 4.19
C VAL A 425 16.14 -18.99 4.59
N LEU A 426 15.96 -19.88 3.61
CA LEU A 426 15.89 -21.32 3.87
C LEU A 426 17.20 -21.92 4.40
N LYS A 427 18.35 -21.41 3.93
CA LYS A 427 19.67 -21.84 4.38
C LYS A 427 19.95 -21.45 5.84
N HIS A 428 19.42 -20.29 6.29
CA HIS A 428 19.62 -19.79 7.65
C HIS A 428 18.51 -20.20 8.63
N MET A 429 17.55 -20.96 8.16
CA MET A 429 16.51 -21.53 9.00
C MET A 429 17.07 -22.74 9.73
N HIS A 430 17.49 -22.54 10.99
CA HIS A 430 17.96 -23.65 11.82
C HIS A 430 16.76 -24.38 12.43
N PRO A 431 16.67 -25.73 12.27
CA PRO A 431 15.71 -26.50 13.05
C PRO A 431 16.06 -26.28 14.52
N ARG A 432 15.09 -25.81 15.29
CA ARG A 432 15.23 -25.78 16.75
C ARG A 432 15.39 -27.25 17.18
N SER A 433 16.60 -27.67 17.56
CA SER A 433 16.79 -28.94 18.23
C SER A 433 15.79 -28.98 19.38
N GLU A 434 15.00 -30.03 19.46
CA GLU A 434 14.17 -30.37 20.61
C GLU A 434 15.08 -30.55 21.84
N THR A 435 15.54 -29.44 22.40
CA THR A 435 16.26 -29.45 23.66
C THR A 435 15.20 -29.36 24.74
N THR A 436 14.76 -30.56 25.15
CA THR A 436 14.24 -30.89 26.49
C THR A 436 13.48 -29.76 27.18
N ALA A 437 12.16 -29.83 27.07
CA ALA A 437 11.26 -29.29 28.10
C ALA A 437 11.47 -30.08 29.42
N THR A 438 12.64 -29.95 30.03
CA THR A 438 12.80 -30.23 31.46
C THR A 438 12.41 -28.90 32.15
N SER A 439 11.17 -28.83 32.55
CA SER A 439 10.68 -27.74 33.41
C SER A 439 11.53 -27.71 34.71
N PRO A 440 12.07 -26.57 35.12
CA PRO A 440 12.80 -26.42 36.38
C PRO A 440 11.86 -26.42 37.62
N THR A 441 10.59 -26.73 37.48
CA THR A 441 9.60 -26.63 38.57
C THR A 441 9.35 -27.91 39.37
N SER A 442 10.05 -29.02 39.10
CA SER A 442 9.90 -30.24 39.91
C SER A 442 10.95 -30.45 41.01
N LYS A 443 11.90 -29.50 41.19
CA LYS A 443 12.90 -29.60 42.26
C LYS A 443 12.67 -28.73 43.49
N LEU A 444 11.55 -28.02 43.57
CA LEU A 444 11.26 -27.13 44.72
C LEU A 444 10.19 -27.71 45.68
N PHE A 445 9.72 -28.94 45.46
CA PHE A 445 8.70 -29.57 46.33
C PHE A 445 9.12 -30.98 46.89
N GLN A 446 10.41 -31.32 46.89
CA GLN A 446 10.90 -32.48 47.59
C GLN A 446 12.02 -32.09 48.56
N GLY A 447 11.66 -31.56 49.73
CA GLY A 447 12.64 -31.23 50.75
C GLY A 447 12.08 -30.43 51.92
N SER A 448 11.00 -30.87 52.56
CA SER A 448 10.76 -30.56 53.97
C SER A 448 9.64 -31.48 54.50
N GLY A 449 10.02 -32.70 54.80
CA GLY A 449 9.20 -33.64 55.56
C GLY A 449 10.14 -34.53 56.29
N ASP A 450 10.80 -34.04 57.32
CA ASP A 450 11.23 -34.96 58.38
C ASP A 450 11.23 -34.18 59.72
N GLY A 451 10.63 -34.85 60.66
CA GLY A 451 10.26 -34.36 61.92
C GLY A 451 11.40 -34.09 62.89
N SER A 452 11.10 -33.32 63.90
CA SER A 452 11.52 -33.64 65.26
C SER A 452 10.62 -32.90 66.27
N THR A 453 9.83 -33.68 66.94
CA THR A 453 9.28 -33.43 68.31
C THR A 453 10.40 -33.17 69.28
N GLY A 454 10.24 -32.18 70.14
CA GLY A 454 11.12 -31.98 71.32
C GLY A 454 10.81 -30.68 72.03
N ARG A 455 9.83 -30.68 72.90
CA ARG A 455 9.81 -30.40 74.40
C ARG A 455 10.62 -29.23 74.92
N LEU A 456 9.86 -28.44 75.82
CA LEU A 456 10.27 -27.72 77.03
C LEU A 456 10.98 -26.33 76.83
N ALA A 457 10.47 -25.30 77.35
CA ALA A 457 9.99 -24.78 78.62
C ALA A 457 9.32 -23.42 78.41
#